data_1ddc3af198a92857f1f928dd929e4b39
#
_entry.id   1ddc3af198a92857f1f928dd929e4b39
#
_cell.length_a   1.000
_cell.length_b   1.000
_cell.length_c   1.000
_cell.angle_alpha   90.00
_cell.angle_beta   90.00
_cell.angle_gamma   90.00
#
_symmetry.space_group_name_H-M   'P 1'
#
loop_
_entity.id
_entity.type
_entity.pdbx_description
1 polymer ?
#
loop_
_entity_poly.entity_id
_entity_poly.type
_entity_poly.pdbx_seq_one_letter_code
_entity_poly.pdbx_strand_id
1 'polypeptide(L)'
;PYLQQPLDLGADIVIHSATKYLAGHSEVNAGLVVVLDDEVGNGIYFAQNRFGGVLAPTECNDVRRGIQTLALRMECQQRNAQAVAEYLLAHPLVRAVHYPGVYGDRNRLLAENGLKGFGGVLSFEVVPGVDPSIVLDNLHVFHLAVSLGAVESLAELPCRMTHFELPREERLKVGITD
;
A
#
# COMPACT_ATOMS: atom_id res chain seq x y z
N PRO A 1 -6.83 -1.07 -8.49
CA PRO A 1 -7.48 -1.42 -9.79
C PRO A 1 -7.17 -2.84 -10.27
N TYR A 2 -6.00 -3.44 -9.91
CA TYR A 2 -5.64 -4.79 -10.37
C TYR A 2 -6.21 -5.88 -9.47
N LEU A 3 -5.94 -5.82 -8.17
CA LEU A 3 -6.37 -6.85 -7.21
C LEU A 3 -7.81 -6.68 -6.74
N GLN A 4 -8.36 -5.49 -6.83
CA GLN A 4 -9.76 -5.19 -6.51
C GLN A 4 -10.27 -4.10 -7.45
N GLN A 5 -11.54 -4.20 -7.86
CA GLN A 5 -12.23 -3.24 -8.73
C GLN A 5 -13.46 -2.70 -7.99
N PRO A 6 -13.30 -1.63 -7.19
CA PRO A 6 -14.37 -1.15 -6.32
C PRO A 6 -15.63 -0.67 -7.06
N LEU A 7 -15.53 -0.22 -8.31
CA LEU A 7 -16.69 0.14 -9.12
C LEU A 7 -17.60 -1.08 -9.36
N ASP A 8 -17.01 -2.26 -9.60
CA ASP A 8 -17.77 -3.51 -9.76
C ASP A 8 -18.44 -3.97 -8.45
N LEU A 9 -17.99 -3.43 -7.31
CA LEU A 9 -18.52 -3.69 -5.97
C LEU A 9 -19.51 -2.62 -5.51
N GLY A 10 -19.91 -1.69 -6.38
CA GLY A 10 -20.92 -0.69 -6.12
C GLY A 10 -20.40 0.68 -5.64
N ALA A 11 -19.10 0.95 -5.75
CA ALA A 11 -18.60 2.29 -5.53
C ALA A 11 -18.94 3.21 -6.71
N ASP A 12 -19.38 4.44 -6.46
CA ASP A 12 -19.67 5.42 -7.51
C ASP A 12 -18.40 6.14 -8.00
N ILE A 13 -17.45 6.36 -7.09
CA ILE A 13 -16.19 7.07 -7.34
C ILE A 13 -15.05 6.30 -6.68
N VAL A 14 -13.97 6.09 -7.43
CA VAL A 14 -12.74 5.50 -6.90
C VAL A 14 -11.60 6.49 -7.00
N ILE A 15 -10.93 6.73 -5.88
CA ILE A 15 -9.77 7.62 -5.79
C ILE A 15 -8.52 6.78 -5.52
N HIS A 16 -7.48 7.01 -6.32
CA HIS A 16 -6.20 6.35 -6.16
C HIS A 16 -5.08 7.35 -5.87
N SER A 17 -4.20 7.01 -4.93
CA SER A 17 -2.87 7.60 -4.90
C SER A 17 -2.05 6.97 -6.03
N ALA A 18 -1.91 7.68 -7.14
CA ALA A 18 -1.09 7.21 -8.25
C ALA A 18 0.40 7.29 -7.95
N THR A 19 0.81 8.05 -6.92
CA THR A 19 2.15 8.07 -6.33
C THR A 19 2.64 6.67 -5.95
N LYS A 20 1.73 5.77 -5.57
CA LYS A 20 2.03 4.43 -5.05
C LYS A 20 2.14 3.40 -6.19
N TYR A 21 1.40 2.32 -6.12
CA TYR A 21 1.46 1.21 -7.08
C TYR A 21 1.26 1.59 -8.54
N LEU A 22 0.45 2.64 -8.83
CA LEU A 22 0.14 3.00 -10.23
C LEU A 22 1.35 3.54 -10.96
N ALA A 23 2.06 4.53 -10.42
CA ALA A 23 3.33 4.99 -10.95
C ALA A 23 4.45 3.96 -10.69
N GLY A 24 4.59 3.51 -9.44
CA GLY A 24 5.39 2.37 -9.05
C GLY A 24 6.90 2.54 -9.06
N HIS A 25 7.42 3.78 -9.12
CA HIS A 25 8.84 4.07 -9.24
C HIS A 25 9.33 5.21 -8.34
N SER A 26 8.53 5.63 -7.36
CA SER A 26 8.87 6.68 -6.37
C SER A 26 9.25 8.05 -6.98
N GLU A 27 8.81 8.35 -8.21
CA GLU A 27 9.22 9.54 -8.97
C GLU A 27 8.09 10.55 -9.22
N VAL A 28 6.83 10.23 -8.85
CA VAL A 28 5.64 11.06 -9.13
C VAL A 28 4.74 11.19 -7.92
N ASN A 29 4.27 12.39 -7.66
CA ASN A 29 3.16 12.65 -6.74
C ASN A 29 1.88 12.88 -7.55
N ALA A 30 0.96 11.93 -7.54
CA ALA A 30 -0.23 11.97 -8.38
C ALA A 30 -1.46 11.35 -7.71
N GLY A 31 -2.62 11.87 -8.09
CA GLY A 31 -3.93 11.27 -7.79
C GLY A 31 -4.67 10.92 -9.08
N LEU A 32 -5.47 9.86 -9.04
CA LEU A 32 -6.40 9.51 -10.11
C LEU A 32 -7.80 9.35 -9.52
N VAL A 33 -8.79 9.86 -10.24
CA VAL A 33 -10.21 9.64 -9.95
C VAL A 33 -10.83 8.87 -11.10
N VAL A 34 -11.58 7.83 -10.79
CA VAL A 34 -12.24 6.96 -11.76
C VAL A 34 -13.72 6.92 -11.45
N VAL A 35 -14.55 7.16 -12.45
CA VAL A 35 -16.02 7.13 -12.36
C VAL A 35 -16.59 6.47 -13.61
N LEU A 36 -17.82 5.96 -13.53
CA LEU A 36 -18.56 5.43 -14.67
C LEU A 36 -19.60 6.42 -15.20
N ASP A 37 -20.12 7.29 -14.33
CA ASP A 37 -21.13 8.27 -14.66
C ASP A 37 -20.52 9.53 -15.29
N ASP A 38 -20.99 9.88 -16.50
CA ASP A 38 -20.47 11.01 -17.26
C ASP A 38 -20.81 12.38 -16.61
N GLU A 39 -21.95 12.51 -15.93
CA GLU A 39 -22.32 13.75 -15.27
C GLU A 39 -21.39 14.02 -14.06
N VAL A 40 -21.17 12.99 -13.27
CA VAL A 40 -20.19 13.03 -12.16
C VAL A 40 -18.78 13.30 -12.69
N GLY A 41 -18.37 12.63 -13.76
CA GLY A 41 -17.07 12.81 -14.41
C GLY A 41 -16.86 14.23 -14.92
N ASN A 42 -17.86 14.82 -15.56
CA ASN A 42 -17.82 16.21 -16.02
C ASN A 42 -17.75 17.22 -14.85
N GLY A 43 -18.45 16.96 -13.75
CA GLY A 43 -18.36 17.76 -12.54
C GLY A 43 -16.96 17.74 -11.92
N ILE A 44 -16.33 16.56 -11.83
CA ILE A 44 -14.95 16.39 -11.34
C ILE A 44 -13.96 17.09 -12.27
N TYR A 45 -14.09 16.92 -13.58
CA TYR A 45 -13.24 17.59 -14.57
C TYR A 45 -13.36 19.12 -14.48
N PHE A 46 -14.58 19.64 -14.32
CA PHE A 46 -14.81 21.07 -14.10
C PHE A 46 -14.08 21.56 -12.84
N ALA A 47 -14.21 20.84 -11.72
CA ALA A 47 -13.53 21.17 -10.47
C ALA A 47 -12.00 21.13 -10.63
N GLN A 48 -11.46 20.08 -11.24
CA GLN A 48 -10.03 19.94 -11.52
C GLN A 48 -9.49 21.15 -12.29
N ASN A 49 -10.19 21.53 -13.37
CA ASN A 49 -9.77 22.65 -14.22
C ASN A 49 -9.84 24.00 -13.48
N ARG A 50 -10.85 24.20 -12.62
CA ARG A 50 -11.04 25.46 -11.89
C ARG A 50 -10.07 25.60 -10.71
N PHE A 51 -9.78 24.53 -10.00
CA PHE A 51 -8.87 24.54 -8.85
C PHE A 51 -7.42 24.26 -9.21
N GLY A 52 -7.13 23.87 -10.45
CA GLY A 52 -5.77 23.67 -10.94
C GLY A 52 -5.09 22.37 -10.49
N GLY A 53 -5.85 21.38 -10.02
CA GLY A 53 -5.33 20.05 -9.65
C GLY A 53 -4.96 19.21 -10.86
N VAL A 54 -4.08 19.72 -11.72
CA VAL A 54 -3.67 19.10 -12.99
C VAL A 54 -2.20 18.73 -12.95
N LEU A 55 -1.90 17.46 -13.27
CA LEU A 55 -0.52 16.99 -13.37
C LEU A 55 0.19 17.60 -14.59
N ALA A 56 1.51 17.80 -14.47
CA ALA A 56 2.34 18.12 -15.62
C ALA A 56 2.35 16.98 -16.65
N PRO A 57 2.52 17.29 -17.96
CA PRO A 57 2.53 16.26 -19.00
C PRO A 57 3.59 15.16 -18.79
N THR A 58 4.75 15.49 -18.25
CA THR A 58 5.80 14.53 -17.90
C THR A 58 5.33 13.55 -16.85
N GLU A 59 4.74 14.04 -15.75
CA GLU A 59 4.19 13.19 -14.67
C GLU A 59 3.05 12.31 -15.16
N CYS A 60 2.17 12.83 -16.02
CA CYS A 60 1.13 12.02 -16.67
C CYS A 60 1.73 10.87 -17.48
N ASN A 61 2.83 11.12 -18.22
CA ASN A 61 3.51 10.09 -18.99
C ASN A 61 4.15 9.04 -18.07
N ASP A 62 4.75 9.44 -16.96
CA ASP A 62 5.38 8.54 -16.00
C ASP A 62 4.34 7.63 -15.32
N VAL A 63 3.20 8.18 -14.88
CA VAL A 63 2.07 7.39 -14.38
C VAL A 63 1.58 6.41 -15.44
N ARG A 64 1.38 6.87 -16.69
CA ARG A 64 0.94 6.02 -17.79
C ARG A 64 1.92 4.87 -18.05
N ARG A 65 3.21 5.13 -18.02
CA ARG A 65 4.28 4.12 -18.16
C ARG A 65 4.25 3.12 -17.00
N GLY A 66 4.11 3.60 -15.77
CA GLY A 66 4.01 2.75 -14.57
C GLY A 66 2.82 1.79 -14.63
N ILE A 67 1.66 2.27 -15.08
CA ILE A 67 0.45 1.43 -15.23
C ILE A 67 0.67 0.24 -16.18
N GLN A 68 1.49 0.39 -17.22
CA GLN A 68 1.74 -0.69 -18.18
C GLN A 68 2.40 -1.93 -17.55
N THR A 69 3.12 -1.78 -16.45
CA THR A 69 3.75 -2.88 -15.72
C THR A 69 3.04 -3.24 -14.42
N LEU A 70 1.91 -2.60 -14.11
CA LEU A 70 1.22 -2.75 -12.82
C LEU A 70 0.92 -4.22 -12.50
N ALA A 71 0.34 -4.97 -13.44
CA ALA A 71 -0.02 -6.37 -13.23
C ALA A 71 1.20 -7.21 -12.86
N LEU A 72 2.28 -7.11 -13.63
CA LEU A 72 3.54 -7.85 -13.39
C LEU A 72 4.14 -7.52 -12.01
N ARG A 73 4.15 -6.23 -11.66
CA ARG A 73 4.66 -5.78 -10.36
C ARG A 73 3.80 -6.29 -9.21
N MET A 74 2.48 -6.17 -9.31
CA MET A 74 1.56 -6.65 -8.28
C MET A 74 1.66 -8.16 -8.06
N GLU A 75 1.77 -8.96 -9.14
CA GLU A 75 1.98 -10.41 -9.04
C GLU A 75 3.28 -10.76 -8.32
N CYS A 76 4.37 -10.07 -8.64
CA CYS A 76 5.66 -10.29 -7.98
C CYS A 76 5.63 -9.84 -6.52
N GLN A 77 5.12 -8.64 -6.24
CA GLN A 77 5.09 -8.05 -4.91
C GLN A 77 4.23 -8.87 -3.94
N GLN A 78 3.04 -9.33 -4.35
CA GLN A 78 2.22 -10.16 -3.45
C GLN A 78 2.83 -11.54 -3.19
N ARG A 79 3.49 -12.15 -4.18
CA ARG A 79 4.22 -13.40 -3.97
C ARG A 79 5.38 -13.23 -2.98
N ASN A 80 6.12 -12.12 -3.11
CA ASN A 80 7.21 -11.80 -2.19
C ASN A 80 6.69 -11.50 -0.78
N ALA A 81 5.60 -10.72 -0.65
CA ALA A 81 4.98 -10.44 0.64
C ALA A 81 4.50 -11.71 1.34
N GLN A 82 3.91 -12.65 0.59
CA GLN A 82 3.50 -13.95 1.14
C GLN A 82 4.71 -14.73 1.69
N ALA A 83 5.80 -14.81 0.92
CA ALA A 83 7.01 -15.52 1.35
C ALA A 83 7.65 -14.87 2.58
N VAL A 84 7.70 -13.53 2.63
CA VAL A 84 8.21 -12.79 3.80
C VAL A 84 7.31 -13.01 5.02
N ALA A 85 5.98 -12.96 4.84
CA ALA A 85 5.04 -13.19 5.94
C ALA A 85 5.18 -14.61 6.53
N GLU A 86 5.31 -15.62 5.69
CA GLU A 86 5.53 -17.01 6.11
C GLU A 86 6.87 -17.19 6.85
N TYR A 87 7.93 -16.55 6.36
CA TYR A 87 9.22 -16.53 7.05
C TYR A 87 9.13 -15.88 8.44
N LEU A 88 8.48 -14.71 8.52
CA LEU A 88 8.32 -13.98 9.78
C LEU A 88 7.47 -14.76 10.80
N LEU A 89 6.43 -15.46 10.36
CA LEU A 89 5.60 -16.30 11.24
C LEU A 89 6.39 -17.42 11.92
N ALA A 90 7.42 -17.92 11.27
CA ALA A 90 8.30 -18.97 11.81
C ALA A 90 9.49 -18.39 12.60
N HIS A 91 9.68 -17.07 12.61
CA HIS A 91 10.88 -16.46 13.20
C HIS A 91 10.74 -16.30 14.72
N PRO A 92 11.70 -16.76 15.55
CA PRO A 92 11.58 -16.81 17.01
C PRO A 92 11.51 -15.42 17.67
N LEU A 93 11.95 -14.36 17.02
CA LEU A 93 11.90 -12.99 17.52
C LEU A 93 10.67 -12.21 17.03
N VAL A 94 9.76 -12.84 16.29
CA VAL A 94 8.51 -12.24 15.82
C VAL A 94 7.36 -12.75 16.67
N ARG A 95 6.57 -11.83 17.23
CA ARG A 95 5.41 -12.12 18.06
C ARG A 95 4.14 -12.30 17.23
N ALA A 96 3.96 -11.44 16.23
CA ALA A 96 2.79 -11.42 15.38
C ALA A 96 3.13 -10.91 13.97
N VAL A 97 2.40 -11.39 12.98
CA VAL A 97 2.48 -10.90 11.60
C VAL A 97 1.07 -10.52 11.15
N HIS A 98 0.91 -9.32 10.61
CA HIS A 98 -0.35 -8.78 10.12
C HIS A 98 -0.32 -8.73 8.59
N TYR A 99 -0.77 -9.81 7.97
CA TYR A 99 -0.91 -9.95 6.52
C TYR A 99 -2.10 -10.86 6.21
N PRO A 100 -3.11 -10.40 5.46
CA PRO A 100 -4.32 -11.21 5.23
C PRO A 100 -4.05 -12.58 4.59
N GLY A 101 -2.97 -12.68 3.82
CA GLY A 101 -2.58 -13.91 3.14
C GLY A 101 -2.11 -15.06 4.05
N VAL A 102 -1.94 -14.83 5.36
CA VAL A 102 -1.51 -15.86 6.32
C VAL A 102 -2.61 -16.24 7.32
N TYR A 103 -3.79 -15.62 7.23
CA TYR A 103 -4.91 -15.89 8.14
C TYR A 103 -6.03 -16.67 7.46
N GLY A 104 -6.59 -17.65 8.19
CA GLY A 104 -7.82 -18.32 7.85
C GLY A 104 -7.89 -19.00 6.48
N ASP A 105 -9.09 -19.09 5.94
CA ASP A 105 -9.34 -19.59 4.59
C ASP A 105 -9.11 -18.44 3.56
N ARG A 106 -7.97 -18.48 2.90
CA ARG A 106 -7.55 -17.48 1.90
C ARG A 106 -8.57 -17.34 0.75
N ASN A 107 -9.06 -18.46 0.26
CA ASN A 107 -10.00 -18.44 -0.87
C ASN A 107 -11.32 -17.78 -0.48
N ARG A 108 -11.78 -18.05 0.73
CA ARG A 108 -12.97 -17.42 1.28
C ARG A 108 -12.78 -15.93 1.45
N LEU A 109 -11.67 -15.49 2.06
CA LEU A 109 -11.36 -14.06 2.23
C LEU A 109 -11.29 -13.31 0.90
N LEU A 110 -10.68 -13.90 -0.14
CA LEU A 110 -10.63 -13.32 -1.47
C LEU A 110 -12.02 -13.19 -2.09
N ALA A 111 -12.82 -14.27 -2.03
CA ALA A 111 -14.17 -14.30 -2.61
C ALA A 111 -15.13 -13.32 -1.92
N GLU A 112 -15.16 -13.29 -0.58
CA GLU A 112 -16.06 -12.43 0.20
C GLU A 112 -15.77 -10.93 0.02
N ASN A 113 -14.53 -10.56 -0.32
CA ASN A 113 -14.10 -9.17 -0.47
C ASN A 113 -13.88 -8.74 -1.94
N GLY A 114 -14.21 -9.57 -2.91
CA GLY A 114 -13.98 -9.29 -4.32
C GLY A 114 -12.50 -9.05 -4.66
N LEU A 115 -11.60 -9.74 -3.95
CA LEU A 115 -10.16 -9.60 -4.09
C LEU A 115 -9.59 -10.69 -5.01
N LYS A 116 -8.54 -10.34 -5.75
CA LYS A 116 -7.71 -11.28 -6.55
C LYS A 116 -6.36 -11.56 -5.89
N GLY A 117 -6.10 -10.98 -4.73
CA GLY A 117 -4.88 -11.15 -3.96
C GLY A 117 -4.79 -10.17 -2.79
N PHE A 118 -3.77 -10.30 -1.97
CA PHE A 118 -3.61 -9.58 -0.70
C PHE A 118 -2.62 -8.40 -0.76
N GLY A 119 -1.98 -8.18 -1.92
CA GLY A 119 -1.04 -7.07 -2.13
C GLY A 119 0.35 -7.30 -1.54
N GLY A 120 1.14 -6.23 -1.51
CA GLY A 120 2.56 -6.23 -1.18
C GLY A 120 2.92 -5.57 0.15
N VAL A 121 1.96 -5.32 1.05
CA VAL A 121 2.20 -4.66 2.35
C VAL A 121 1.85 -5.60 3.47
N LEU A 122 2.75 -5.72 4.44
CA LEU A 122 2.53 -6.45 5.68
C LEU A 122 3.11 -5.65 6.85
N SER A 123 2.68 -5.95 8.07
CA SER A 123 3.35 -5.48 9.28
C SER A 123 3.58 -6.64 10.24
N PHE A 124 4.53 -6.47 11.16
CA PHE A 124 4.82 -7.48 12.17
C PHE A 124 5.26 -6.83 13.48
N GLU A 125 5.19 -7.60 14.54
CA GLU A 125 5.59 -7.20 15.88
C GLU A 125 6.70 -8.12 16.38
N VAL A 126 7.74 -7.54 16.97
CA VAL A 126 8.80 -8.29 17.62
C VAL A 126 8.43 -8.70 19.04
N VAL A 127 9.08 -9.73 19.57
CA VAL A 127 8.87 -10.17 20.96
C VAL A 127 9.31 -9.09 21.95
N PRO A 128 8.73 -9.02 23.17
CA PRO A 128 9.17 -8.09 24.20
C PRO A 128 10.65 -8.22 24.50
N GLY A 129 11.33 -7.06 24.60
CA GLY A 129 12.77 -6.98 24.86
C GLY A 129 13.65 -6.86 23.61
N VAL A 130 13.07 -6.99 22.43
CA VAL A 130 13.75 -6.66 21.15
C VAL A 130 13.41 -5.23 20.76
N ASP A 131 14.42 -4.39 20.55
CA ASP A 131 14.20 -3.03 19.98
C ASP A 131 13.99 -3.16 18.46
N PRO A 132 12.81 -2.78 17.93
CA PRO A 132 12.54 -2.87 16.50
C PRO A 132 13.45 -1.99 15.65
N SER A 133 14.06 -0.95 16.19
CA SER A 133 15.03 -0.11 15.46
C SER A 133 16.25 -0.93 15.04
N ILE A 134 16.73 -1.84 15.88
CA ILE A 134 17.88 -2.70 15.58
C ILE A 134 17.56 -3.61 14.37
N VAL A 135 16.30 -4.05 14.25
CA VAL A 135 15.88 -4.84 13.09
C VAL A 135 16.02 -4.00 11.82
N LEU A 136 15.52 -2.76 11.84
CA LEU A 136 15.57 -1.87 10.68
C LEU A 136 16.99 -1.50 10.28
N ASP A 137 17.85 -1.22 11.27
CA ASP A 137 19.26 -0.85 11.04
C ASP A 137 20.09 -1.99 10.42
N ASN A 138 19.63 -3.23 10.54
CA ASN A 138 20.31 -4.42 9.99
C ASN A 138 19.68 -4.95 8.68
N LEU A 139 18.71 -4.23 8.10
CA LEU A 139 18.17 -4.59 6.79
C LEU A 139 19.13 -4.19 5.67
N HIS A 140 19.46 -5.14 4.79
CA HIS A 140 20.38 -4.90 3.66
C HIS A 140 19.66 -4.77 2.32
N VAL A 141 18.42 -5.28 2.20
CA VAL A 141 17.63 -5.26 0.97
C VAL A 141 16.50 -4.24 1.07
N PHE A 142 15.90 -4.12 2.25
CA PHE A 142 14.86 -3.14 2.51
C PHE A 142 15.48 -1.80 2.85
N HIS A 143 15.03 -0.74 2.19
CA HIS A 143 15.42 0.62 2.53
C HIS A 143 14.55 1.14 3.69
N LEU A 144 15.19 1.80 4.66
CA LEU A 144 14.49 2.51 5.73
C LEU A 144 13.88 3.80 5.15
N ALA A 145 12.62 3.75 4.78
CA ALA A 145 11.94 4.88 4.18
C ALA A 145 10.42 4.75 4.31
N VAL A 146 9.75 5.90 4.30
CA VAL A 146 8.30 6.03 4.26
C VAL A 146 7.87 6.00 2.79
N SER A 147 6.93 5.23 2.45
CA SER A 147 6.14 5.10 1.23
C SER A 147 5.78 3.63 1.01
N LEU A 148 5.15 3.32 -0.11
CA LEU A 148 4.85 1.94 -0.51
C LEU A 148 4.54 1.87 -2.02
N GLY A 149 4.55 0.68 -2.58
CA GLY A 149 4.01 0.39 -3.91
C GLY A 149 4.96 0.60 -5.07
N ALA A 150 6.20 1.03 -4.81
CA ALA A 150 7.25 1.11 -5.82
C ALA A 150 7.99 -0.23 -6.00
N VAL A 151 9.01 -0.24 -6.85
CA VAL A 151 9.82 -1.43 -7.13
C VAL A 151 10.81 -1.75 -6.02
N GLU A 152 11.14 -0.78 -5.18
CA GLU A 152 12.00 -0.94 -4.02
C GLU A 152 11.24 -1.62 -2.87
N SER A 153 11.96 -2.41 -2.08
CA SER A 153 11.45 -2.93 -0.82
C SER A 153 11.72 -1.93 0.30
N LEU A 154 10.66 -1.51 1.00
CA LEU A 154 10.73 -0.49 2.05
C LEU A 154 10.31 -1.08 3.39
N ALA A 155 10.91 -0.57 4.46
CA ALA A 155 10.51 -0.86 5.84
C ALA A 155 10.48 0.43 6.66
N GLU A 156 9.56 0.53 7.61
CA GLU A 156 9.46 1.65 8.52
C GLU A 156 9.06 1.21 9.93
N LEU A 157 9.36 2.04 10.92
CA LEU A 157 8.85 1.94 12.27
C LEU A 157 7.78 3.04 12.47
N PRO A 158 6.48 2.71 12.41
CA PRO A 158 5.42 3.71 12.38
C PRO A 158 5.45 4.69 13.55
N CYS A 159 5.75 4.22 14.76
CA CYS A 159 5.78 5.07 15.95
C CYS A 159 6.89 6.15 15.94
N ARG A 160 7.93 5.96 15.14
CA ARG A 160 9.05 6.92 15.00
C ARG A 160 9.06 7.66 13.67
N MET A 161 8.21 7.25 12.71
CA MET A 161 8.18 7.78 11.35
C MET A 161 6.79 8.32 10.97
N THR A 162 5.92 7.51 10.40
CA THR A 162 4.62 7.98 9.88
C THR A 162 3.62 8.42 10.95
N HIS A 163 3.70 7.88 12.15
CA HIS A 163 2.77 8.16 13.26
C HIS A 163 3.46 8.81 14.47
N PHE A 164 4.63 9.36 14.26
CA PHE A 164 5.42 10.02 15.30
C PHE A 164 4.68 11.19 15.97
N GLU A 165 3.90 11.98 15.20
CA GLU A 165 3.16 13.12 15.71
C GLU A 165 1.91 12.74 16.55
N LEU A 166 1.43 11.50 16.42
CA LEU A 166 0.28 11.04 17.20
C LEU A 166 0.68 10.76 18.65
N PRO A 167 -0.13 11.21 19.63
CA PRO A 167 0.05 10.85 21.02
C PRO A 167 0.10 9.32 21.20
N ARG A 168 0.96 8.85 22.09
CA ARG A 168 1.15 7.41 22.34
C ARG A 168 -0.17 6.67 22.59
N GLU A 169 -1.05 7.28 23.39
CA GLU A 169 -2.35 6.69 23.71
C GLU A 169 -3.25 6.49 22.48
N GLU A 170 -3.18 7.40 21.51
CA GLU A 170 -3.93 7.28 20.26
C GLU A 170 -3.30 6.24 19.34
N ARG A 171 -1.98 6.17 19.26
CA ARG A 171 -1.27 5.12 18.51
C ARG A 171 -1.63 3.73 19.01
N LEU A 172 -1.65 3.53 20.33
CA LEU A 172 -2.00 2.25 20.93
C LEU A 172 -3.45 1.82 20.65
N LYS A 173 -4.40 2.77 20.56
CA LYS A 173 -5.80 2.48 20.20
C LYS A 173 -5.95 1.87 18.80
N VAL A 174 -5.07 2.22 17.89
CA VAL A 174 -5.05 1.69 16.51
C VAL A 174 -4.01 0.58 16.31
N GLY A 175 -3.45 0.05 17.41
CA GLY A 175 -2.52 -1.08 17.39
C GLY A 175 -1.08 -0.74 17.04
N ILE A 176 -0.70 0.55 16.98
CA ILE A 176 0.68 0.97 16.74
C ILE A 176 1.41 1.06 18.09
N THR A 177 2.20 0.05 18.38
CA THR A 177 3.04 -0.04 19.59
C THR A 177 4.34 0.78 19.45
N ASP A 178 5.08 0.89 20.55
CA ASP A 178 6.40 1.55 20.55
C ASP A 178 7.47 0.67 19.90
#